data_b82237425e0b78cfa9894f30530cd141
#
_entry.id   b82237425e0b78cfa9894f30530cd141
#
_cell.length_a   1.000
_cell.length_b   1.000
_cell.length_c   1.000
_cell.angle_alpha   90.00
_cell.angle_beta   90.00
_cell.angle_gamma   90.00
#
_symmetry.space_group_name_H-M   'P 1'
#
loop_
_entity.id
_entity.type
_entity.pdbx_description
1 polymer ?
#
loop_
_entity_poly.entity_id
_entity_poly.type
_entity_poly.pdbx_seq_one_letter_code
_entity_poly.pdbx_strand_id
1 'polypeptide(L)'
;MEELSLENPFDPENAEAVSVKESPEMLYDQMLTRGEELLQKPLRGGGESRVRVQHSKGRMTVWERIKVLTSSEPHITFQNWGSELDGAGIVTGILNIDGRDVAVYGHDFTVRAGSMDATNGGKIARQILMAGEHGIPLIGMNDSAGAYVPAGVGGLDGYSEAFAAMRKISGVVPSIMLMFGYNAGGGAYLPRQGAFVIQPEDTFFGLTGPNVVREALGENISADDLGGPKVHSKSGVVDLIAPDELGALRSAMRLLSYLPDNNHSTPPVRSTSLTLDDYVEEEAILLHKTFTNPVSGFNTPFDMRLFLQQLVDYGDYFEIQQVRAKQLTTAFGRMGGNVVGFIANNSAYASGNIDTEASRKGAKFIRFCNLYNIPVIFLEDVSGYAPGSEQERAGVVQAGRELLDAIVDLRVPRLTLIVRNAFGGAYCAWNSYHVGGDFVFALPSARIAVMGPAGRQFVYKDEFREILQKYQQDLDSGTAEHDAAVVRDTAMVKLTARYERELLNPEEALRLGSVSRIVMPGHSRKVLGNTLCYLLRHYQPSAMGGPQRE
;
A
#
# COMPACT_ATOMS: atom_id res chain seq x y z
N MET A 1 -21.69 -30.72 -75.86
CA MET A 1 -21.09 -31.47 -74.81
C MET A 1 -19.61 -31.43 -75.08
N GLU A 2 -18.92 -30.45 -74.44
CA GLU A 2 -17.47 -30.35 -74.54
C GLU A 2 -16.91 -31.17 -73.34
N GLU A 3 -16.08 -32.17 -73.66
CA GLU A 3 -15.33 -32.93 -72.68
C GLU A 3 -14.29 -32.03 -72.05
N LEU A 4 -14.44 -31.78 -70.77
CA LEU A 4 -13.40 -31.24 -69.92
C LEU A 4 -12.38 -32.34 -69.67
N SER A 5 -11.22 -32.28 -70.35
CA SER A 5 -10.07 -33.12 -70.03
C SER A 5 -9.49 -32.65 -68.70
N LEU A 6 -9.64 -33.46 -67.66
CA LEU A 6 -8.95 -33.32 -66.39
C LEU A 6 -7.48 -33.67 -66.65
N GLU A 7 -6.61 -32.66 -66.73
CA GLU A 7 -5.18 -32.87 -66.70
C GLU A 7 -4.79 -33.57 -65.37
N ASN A 8 -4.06 -34.67 -65.51
CA ASN A 8 -3.57 -35.44 -64.38
C ASN A 8 -2.48 -34.64 -63.61
N PRO A 9 -2.68 -34.24 -62.40
CA PRO A 9 -1.72 -33.46 -61.64
C PRO A 9 -0.42 -34.25 -61.28
N PHE A 10 -0.31 -35.50 -61.65
CA PHE A 10 0.84 -36.37 -61.41
C PHE A 10 1.55 -36.83 -62.71
N ASP A 11 1.48 -36.03 -63.77
CA ASP A 11 2.25 -36.32 -65.00
C ASP A 11 3.74 -36.09 -64.75
N PRO A 12 4.60 -37.14 -64.79
CA PRO A 12 6.03 -37.00 -64.56
C PRO A 12 6.80 -36.16 -65.60
N GLU A 13 6.19 -35.83 -66.75
CA GLU A 13 6.78 -34.97 -67.77
C GLU A 13 6.63 -33.47 -67.48
N ASN A 14 5.80 -33.07 -66.52
CA ASN A 14 5.68 -31.69 -66.01
C ASN A 14 6.57 -31.39 -64.80
N ALA A 15 7.46 -32.30 -64.41
CA ALA A 15 8.38 -32.14 -63.31
C ALA A 15 9.73 -31.49 -63.70
N GLU A 16 9.72 -30.49 -64.59
CA GLU A 16 10.78 -29.49 -64.61
C GLU A 16 10.51 -28.31 -63.69
N ALA A 17 10.10 -28.60 -62.47
CA ALA A 17 10.28 -27.67 -61.36
C ALA A 17 11.70 -27.87 -60.83
N VAL A 18 12.54 -26.93 -61.12
CA VAL A 18 13.88 -26.77 -60.60
C VAL A 18 13.90 -26.95 -59.09
N SER A 19 14.13 -28.17 -58.60
CA SER A 19 14.53 -28.35 -57.24
C SER A 19 16.03 -27.98 -57.17
N VAL A 20 16.30 -26.70 -56.98
CA VAL A 20 17.57 -26.33 -56.35
C VAL A 20 17.50 -27.00 -54.97
N LYS A 21 18.07 -28.20 -54.84
CA LYS A 21 18.27 -28.82 -53.52
C LYS A 21 19.24 -27.90 -52.81
N GLU A 22 18.69 -27.01 -51.96
CA GLU A 22 19.51 -26.25 -51.04
C GLU A 22 20.39 -27.22 -50.25
N SER A 23 21.66 -26.90 -50.13
CA SER A 23 22.54 -27.75 -49.33
C SER A 23 22.03 -27.74 -47.88
N PRO A 24 22.17 -28.83 -47.10
CA PRO A 24 21.79 -28.84 -45.70
C PRO A 24 22.41 -27.68 -44.91
N GLU A 25 23.58 -27.23 -45.30
CA GLU A 25 24.28 -26.09 -44.71
C GLU A 25 23.57 -24.76 -44.97
N MET A 26 23.18 -24.50 -46.25
CA MET A 26 22.38 -23.31 -46.60
C MET A 26 21.02 -23.27 -45.88
N LEU A 27 20.38 -24.42 -45.74
CA LEU A 27 19.12 -24.51 -45.02
C LEU A 27 19.27 -24.19 -43.53
N TYR A 28 20.35 -24.69 -42.91
CA TYR A 28 20.66 -24.41 -41.51
C TYR A 28 20.98 -22.94 -41.28
N ASP A 29 21.75 -22.28 -42.13
CA ASP A 29 22.07 -20.86 -42.07
C ASP A 29 20.80 -19.99 -42.18
N GLN A 30 19.86 -20.37 -43.06
CA GLN A 30 18.54 -19.71 -43.14
C GLN A 30 17.73 -19.88 -41.84
N MET A 31 17.78 -21.06 -41.20
CA MET A 31 17.12 -21.28 -39.93
C MET A 31 17.75 -20.43 -38.81
N LEU A 32 19.06 -20.29 -38.77
CA LEU A 32 19.76 -19.41 -37.81
C LEU A 32 19.36 -17.95 -38.01
N THR A 33 19.42 -17.47 -39.26
CA THR A 33 18.97 -16.09 -39.59
C THR A 33 17.54 -15.83 -39.14
N ARG A 34 16.63 -16.77 -39.43
CA ARG A 34 15.25 -16.67 -38.97
C ARG A 34 15.11 -16.69 -37.44
N GLY A 35 15.94 -17.51 -36.76
CA GLY A 35 16.02 -17.54 -35.29
C GLY A 35 16.44 -16.20 -34.70
N GLU A 36 17.46 -15.56 -35.29
CA GLU A 36 17.90 -14.22 -34.87
C GLU A 36 16.83 -13.17 -35.09
N GLU A 37 16.11 -13.20 -36.25
CA GLU A 37 14.98 -12.30 -36.49
C GLU A 37 13.87 -12.46 -35.44
N LEU A 38 13.53 -13.70 -35.06
CA LEU A 38 12.55 -13.97 -34.02
C LEU A 38 12.98 -13.45 -32.65
N LEU A 39 14.25 -13.53 -32.31
CA LEU A 39 14.81 -12.98 -31.06
C LEU A 39 14.77 -11.44 -31.06
N GLN A 40 15.02 -10.80 -32.20
CA GLN A 40 15.07 -9.34 -32.31
C GLN A 40 13.68 -8.68 -32.45
N LYS A 41 12.69 -9.44 -32.92
CA LYS A 41 11.34 -8.92 -33.19
C LYS A 41 10.69 -8.20 -31.99
N PRO A 42 10.69 -8.75 -30.76
CA PRO A 42 10.10 -8.08 -29.60
C PRO A 42 10.85 -6.82 -29.20
N LEU A 43 12.17 -6.78 -29.39
CA LEU A 43 12.99 -5.61 -29.04
C LEU A 43 12.68 -4.39 -29.91
N ARG A 44 12.18 -4.62 -31.12
CA ARG A 44 11.75 -3.56 -32.08
C ARG A 44 10.39 -2.98 -31.72
N GLY A 45 9.62 -3.64 -30.82
CA GLY A 45 8.25 -3.23 -30.44
C GLY A 45 7.37 -3.00 -31.64
N GLY A 46 6.59 -1.92 -31.65
CA GLY A 46 5.76 -1.48 -32.76
C GLY A 46 6.49 -0.77 -33.90
N GLY A 47 7.84 -0.79 -33.87
CA GLY A 47 8.72 -0.16 -34.86
C GLY A 47 9.18 1.25 -34.46
N GLU A 48 10.23 1.71 -35.13
CA GLU A 48 10.96 2.94 -34.80
C GLU A 48 10.05 4.18 -34.72
N SER A 49 9.09 4.30 -35.65
CA SER A 49 8.16 5.43 -35.65
C SER A 49 7.30 5.51 -34.39
N ARG A 50 6.80 4.37 -33.91
CA ARG A 50 5.97 4.32 -32.69
C ARG A 50 6.80 4.52 -31.42
N VAL A 51 8.04 3.99 -31.41
CA VAL A 51 8.99 4.24 -30.32
C VAL A 51 9.33 5.73 -30.22
N ARG A 52 9.59 6.41 -31.36
CA ARG A 52 9.80 7.88 -31.37
C ARG A 52 8.59 8.65 -30.83
N VAL A 53 7.37 8.24 -31.16
CA VAL A 53 6.13 8.84 -30.61
C VAL A 53 6.04 8.61 -29.10
N GLN A 54 6.43 7.45 -28.60
CA GLN A 54 6.50 7.16 -27.16
C GLN A 54 7.47 8.12 -26.45
N HIS A 55 8.69 8.24 -26.98
CA HIS A 55 9.72 9.14 -26.44
C HIS A 55 9.33 10.62 -26.53
N SER A 56 8.66 11.05 -27.61
CA SER A 56 8.20 12.46 -27.73
C SER A 56 7.20 12.86 -26.65
N LYS A 57 6.57 11.90 -25.99
CA LYS A 57 5.68 12.09 -24.82
C LYS A 57 6.42 11.98 -23.49
N GLY A 58 7.75 11.90 -23.50
CA GLY A 58 8.56 11.70 -22.28
C GLY A 58 8.43 10.32 -21.65
N ARG A 59 7.94 9.30 -22.39
CA ARG A 59 7.62 7.97 -21.88
C ARG A 59 8.65 6.94 -22.32
N MET A 60 9.01 6.04 -21.41
CA MET A 60 9.91 4.92 -21.68
C MET A 60 9.17 3.77 -22.39
N THR A 61 9.91 3.00 -23.20
CA THR A 61 9.48 1.68 -23.67
C THR A 61 9.51 0.67 -22.53
N VAL A 62 8.82 -0.47 -22.69
CA VAL A 62 8.87 -1.56 -21.69
C VAL A 62 10.29 -2.06 -21.44
N TRP A 63 11.12 -2.11 -22.47
CA TRP A 63 12.52 -2.54 -22.37
C TRP A 63 13.40 -1.56 -21.60
N GLU A 64 13.18 -0.26 -21.77
CA GLU A 64 13.87 0.78 -21.00
C GLU A 64 13.45 0.74 -19.53
N ARG A 65 12.17 0.49 -19.22
CA ARG A 65 11.68 0.29 -17.85
C ARG A 65 12.33 -0.92 -17.20
N ILE A 66 12.48 -2.04 -17.93
CA ILE A 66 13.20 -3.23 -17.46
C ILE A 66 14.66 -2.90 -17.12
N LYS A 67 15.34 -2.14 -17.98
CA LYS A 67 16.74 -1.72 -17.73
C LYS A 67 16.90 -0.82 -16.50
N VAL A 68 15.88 -0.10 -16.10
CA VAL A 68 15.89 0.66 -14.83
C VAL A 68 15.78 -0.26 -13.62
N LEU A 69 14.99 -1.34 -13.73
CA LEU A 69 14.75 -2.28 -12.62
C LEU A 69 15.95 -3.21 -12.36
N THR A 70 16.72 -3.52 -13.38
CA THR A 70 17.87 -4.45 -13.26
C THR A 70 19.06 -4.02 -14.11
N SER A 71 20.25 -4.24 -13.58
CA SER A 71 21.51 -4.09 -14.33
C SER A 71 21.94 -5.39 -15.03
N SER A 72 21.29 -6.51 -14.70
CA SER A 72 21.57 -7.82 -15.30
C SER A 72 20.72 -8.04 -16.55
N GLU A 73 21.13 -8.96 -17.39
CA GLU A 73 20.30 -9.38 -18.52
C GLU A 73 19.02 -10.07 -18.01
N PRO A 74 17.83 -9.65 -18.49
CA PRO A 74 16.58 -10.25 -18.06
C PRO A 74 16.42 -11.67 -18.62
N HIS A 75 15.98 -12.60 -17.78
CA HIS A 75 15.60 -13.94 -18.24
C HIS A 75 14.16 -13.87 -18.79
N ILE A 76 14.02 -13.81 -20.13
CA ILE A 76 12.73 -13.79 -20.79
C ILE A 76 12.06 -15.18 -20.67
N THR A 77 10.85 -15.22 -20.14
CA THR A 77 10.16 -16.48 -19.84
C THR A 77 9.32 -17.02 -20.98
N PHE A 78 8.55 -16.15 -21.63
CA PHE A 78 7.61 -16.57 -22.68
C PHE A 78 7.75 -15.68 -23.92
N GLN A 79 8.06 -16.30 -25.05
CA GLN A 79 8.25 -15.64 -26.35
C GLN A 79 7.07 -15.81 -27.31
N ASN A 80 5.89 -16.17 -26.87
CA ASN A 80 4.76 -16.36 -27.73
C ASN A 80 4.28 -15.02 -28.33
N TRP A 81 4.76 -14.69 -29.52
CA TRP A 81 4.48 -13.44 -30.21
C TRP A 81 3.19 -13.45 -31.04
N GLY A 82 2.57 -14.62 -31.21
CA GLY A 82 1.45 -14.82 -32.10
C GLY A 82 1.79 -14.73 -33.58
N SER A 83 0.82 -14.88 -34.47
CA SER A 83 1.01 -14.85 -35.92
C SER A 83 1.37 -13.46 -36.44
N GLU A 84 0.82 -12.41 -35.83
CA GLU A 84 1.03 -11.01 -36.21
C GLU A 84 1.40 -10.13 -35.01
N LEU A 85 2.36 -10.55 -34.19
CA LEU A 85 2.77 -9.87 -32.97
C LEU A 85 1.73 -9.92 -31.81
N ASP A 86 0.81 -10.87 -31.79
CA ASP A 86 -0.23 -10.92 -30.75
C ASP A 86 0.38 -11.00 -29.34
N GLY A 87 1.33 -11.87 -29.11
CA GLY A 87 2.06 -11.95 -27.85
C GLY A 87 3.14 -10.90 -27.65
N ALA A 88 3.54 -10.17 -28.69
CA ALA A 88 4.60 -9.17 -28.61
C ALA A 88 4.18 -7.88 -27.88
N GLY A 89 2.89 -7.66 -27.68
CA GLY A 89 2.37 -6.55 -26.86
C GLY A 89 2.62 -6.72 -25.38
N ILE A 90 3.10 -7.89 -24.94
CA ILE A 90 3.46 -8.19 -23.56
C ILE A 90 4.87 -8.79 -23.50
N VAL A 91 5.70 -8.23 -22.63
CA VAL A 91 7.01 -8.79 -22.25
C VAL A 91 6.89 -9.42 -20.87
N THR A 92 7.42 -10.63 -20.72
CA THR A 92 7.45 -11.35 -19.44
C THR A 92 8.86 -11.85 -19.16
N GLY A 93 9.30 -11.82 -17.91
CA GLY A 93 10.63 -12.25 -17.53
C GLY A 93 10.82 -12.39 -16.03
N ILE A 94 11.99 -12.89 -15.66
CA ILE A 94 12.52 -12.85 -14.30
C ILE A 94 13.70 -11.89 -14.30
N LEU A 95 13.67 -10.92 -13.38
CA LEU A 95 14.73 -9.93 -13.20
C LEU A 95 15.46 -10.21 -11.90
N ASN A 96 16.76 -10.02 -11.89
CA ASN A 96 17.50 -9.92 -10.64
C ASN A 96 17.48 -8.45 -10.18
N ILE A 97 16.82 -8.19 -9.05
CA ILE A 97 16.73 -6.86 -8.43
C ILE A 97 17.36 -6.96 -7.03
N ASP A 98 18.50 -6.29 -6.85
CA ASP A 98 19.25 -6.31 -5.58
C ASP A 98 19.55 -7.74 -5.08
N GLY A 99 19.89 -8.66 -5.99
CA GLY A 99 20.22 -10.06 -5.68
C GLY A 99 19.02 -10.99 -5.49
N ARG A 100 17.80 -10.52 -5.78
CA ARG A 100 16.54 -11.27 -5.64
C ARG A 100 15.90 -11.50 -7.00
N ASP A 101 15.34 -12.67 -7.20
CA ASP A 101 14.55 -12.98 -8.39
C ASP A 101 13.14 -12.37 -8.24
N VAL A 102 12.72 -11.63 -9.26
CA VAL A 102 11.42 -10.94 -9.31
C VAL A 102 10.78 -11.22 -10.66
N ALA A 103 9.58 -11.78 -10.64
CA ALA A 103 8.78 -11.97 -11.84
C ALA A 103 8.26 -10.61 -12.33
N VAL A 104 8.32 -10.38 -13.63
CA VAL A 104 7.78 -9.17 -14.24
C VAL A 104 6.89 -9.49 -15.43
N TYR A 105 5.85 -8.70 -15.61
CA TYR A 105 5.19 -8.53 -16.90
C TYR A 105 5.08 -7.05 -17.24
N GLY A 106 5.10 -6.71 -18.52
CA GLY A 106 4.98 -5.33 -18.95
C GLY A 106 4.29 -5.22 -20.32
N HIS A 107 3.39 -4.26 -20.44
CA HIS A 107 2.78 -3.92 -21.72
C HIS A 107 3.75 -3.10 -22.57
N ASP A 108 3.90 -3.49 -23.82
CA ASP A 108 4.54 -2.64 -24.84
C ASP A 108 3.48 -1.76 -25.50
N PHE A 109 3.38 -0.52 -25.07
CA PHE A 109 2.41 0.42 -25.62
C PHE A 109 2.64 0.73 -27.10
N THR A 110 3.86 0.51 -27.62
CA THR A 110 4.15 0.72 -29.05
C THR A 110 3.50 -0.33 -29.94
N VAL A 111 3.09 -1.48 -29.36
CA VAL A 111 2.37 -2.56 -30.05
C VAL A 111 0.88 -2.46 -29.73
N ARG A 112 0.06 -2.03 -30.70
CA ARG A 112 -1.41 -1.90 -30.54
C ARG A 112 -1.84 -1.18 -29.25
N ALA A 113 -1.07 -0.16 -28.84
CA ALA A 113 -1.27 0.60 -27.61
C ALA A 113 -1.36 -0.30 -26.34
N GLY A 114 -0.61 -1.39 -26.30
CA GLY A 114 -0.61 -2.35 -25.19
C GLY A 114 -1.94 -3.05 -24.96
N SER A 115 -2.84 -3.08 -25.97
CA SER A 115 -4.18 -3.63 -25.81
C SER A 115 -4.19 -5.14 -25.60
N MET A 116 -5.19 -5.60 -24.83
CA MET A 116 -5.35 -6.98 -24.42
C MET A 116 -6.10 -7.81 -25.45
N ASP A 117 -5.57 -8.97 -25.78
CA ASP A 117 -6.25 -10.07 -26.45
C ASP A 117 -6.05 -11.37 -25.67
N ALA A 118 -6.58 -12.48 -26.14
CA ALA A 118 -6.47 -13.77 -25.46
C ALA A 118 -5.00 -14.23 -25.32
N THR A 119 -4.16 -14.02 -26.33
CA THR A 119 -2.74 -14.38 -26.28
C THR A 119 -1.97 -13.56 -25.25
N ASN A 120 -2.17 -12.25 -25.23
CA ASN A 120 -1.55 -11.35 -24.25
C ASN A 120 -2.02 -11.66 -22.82
N GLY A 121 -3.32 -11.90 -22.64
CA GLY A 121 -3.90 -12.26 -21.34
C GLY A 121 -3.37 -13.59 -20.82
N GLY A 122 -3.34 -14.61 -21.64
CA GLY A 122 -2.77 -15.92 -21.28
C GLY A 122 -1.29 -15.85 -20.95
N LYS A 123 -0.52 -14.99 -21.65
CA LYS A 123 0.89 -14.75 -21.36
C LYS A 123 1.09 -14.10 -19.99
N ILE A 124 0.29 -13.07 -19.66
CA ILE A 124 0.28 -12.43 -18.33
C ILE A 124 -0.11 -13.45 -17.26
N ALA A 125 -1.19 -14.20 -17.47
CA ALA A 125 -1.69 -15.18 -16.51
C ALA A 125 -0.63 -16.26 -16.18
N ARG A 126 0.06 -16.78 -17.20
CA ARG A 126 1.14 -17.75 -17.02
C ARG A 126 2.29 -17.16 -16.19
N GLN A 127 2.68 -15.91 -16.44
CA GLN A 127 3.73 -15.23 -15.68
C GLN A 127 3.33 -15.02 -14.21
N ILE A 128 2.09 -14.62 -13.97
CA ILE A 128 1.53 -14.45 -12.62
C ILE A 128 1.54 -15.79 -11.86
N LEU A 129 1.03 -16.86 -12.48
CA LEU A 129 0.98 -18.19 -11.84
C LEU A 129 2.38 -18.72 -11.54
N MET A 130 3.33 -18.54 -12.46
CA MET A 130 4.72 -18.92 -12.26
C MET A 130 5.34 -18.17 -11.07
N ALA A 131 5.07 -16.87 -10.91
CA ALA A 131 5.53 -16.12 -9.75
C ALA A 131 5.04 -16.73 -8.43
N GLY A 132 3.76 -17.12 -8.37
CA GLY A 132 3.17 -17.80 -7.21
C GLY A 132 3.75 -19.19 -6.97
N GLU A 133 3.95 -19.99 -8.01
CA GLU A 133 4.53 -21.35 -7.92
C GLU A 133 5.98 -21.32 -7.47
N HIS A 134 6.76 -20.36 -7.95
CA HIS A 134 8.17 -20.20 -7.56
C HIS A 134 8.34 -19.42 -6.25
N GLY A 135 7.29 -18.80 -5.74
CA GLY A 135 7.35 -18.02 -4.50
C GLY A 135 8.21 -16.77 -4.62
N ILE A 136 8.20 -16.08 -5.76
CA ILE A 136 8.97 -14.86 -6.02
C ILE A 136 8.02 -13.65 -6.20
N PRO A 137 8.42 -12.44 -5.78
CA PRO A 137 7.61 -11.24 -5.94
C PRO A 137 7.24 -10.95 -7.39
N LEU A 138 6.12 -10.25 -7.60
CA LEU A 138 5.65 -9.85 -8.93
C LEU A 138 5.65 -8.33 -9.09
N ILE A 139 6.20 -7.83 -10.20
CA ILE A 139 6.03 -6.44 -10.63
C ILE A 139 5.27 -6.42 -11.96
N GLY A 140 4.12 -5.74 -11.98
CA GLY A 140 3.33 -5.50 -13.19
C GLY A 140 3.52 -4.09 -13.71
N MET A 141 3.97 -3.93 -14.97
CA MET A 141 4.11 -2.65 -15.66
C MET A 141 2.93 -2.46 -16.61
N ASN A 142 1.89 -1.77 -16.14
CA ASN A 142 0.62 -1.64 -16.84
C ASN A 142 0.61 -0.38 -17.70
N ASP A 143 0.41 -0.55 -19.01
CA ASP A 143 0.38 0.51 -20.01
C ASP A 143 -0.49 0.06 -21.18
N SER A 144 -1.84 0.10 -21.01
CA SER A 144 -2.77 -0.57 -21.90
C SER A 144 -4.01 0.27 -22.18
N ALA A 145 -4.34 0.42 -23.46
CA ALA A 145 -5.59 1.05 -23.89
C ALA A 145 -6.86 0.23 -23.58
N GLY A 146 -6.72 -0.94 -22.94
CA GLY A 146 -7.83 -1.83 -22.61
C GLY A 146 -7.93 -3.03 -23.56
N ALA A 147 -9.13 -3.62 -23.69
CA ALA A 147 -9.36 -4.76 -24.59
C ALA A 147 -9.14 -4.37 -26.06
N TYR A 148 -8.49 -5.25 -26.80
CA TYR A 148 -8.34 -5.09 -28.26
C TYR A 148 -9.66 -5.38 -28.95
N VAL A 149 -10.37 -4.33 -29.32
CA VAL A 149 -11.73 -4.43 -29.88
C VAL A 149 -11.83 -5.38 -31.09
N PRO A 150 -10.87 -5.39 -32.05
CA PRO A 150 -10.93 -6.32 -33.18
C PRO A 150 -10.82 -7.81 -32.78
N ALA A 151 -10.30 -8.13 -31.61
CA ALA A 151 -10.25 -9.51 -31.11
C ALA A 151 -11.61 -9.99 -30.55
N GLY A 152 -12.61 -9.12 -30.51
CA GLY A 152 -13.94 -9.46 -29.99
C GLY A 152 -13.89 -9.94 -28.55
N VAL A 153 -14.56 -11.07 -28.24
CA VAL A 153 -14.58 -11.65 -26.91
C VAL A 153 -13.20 -12.10 -26.42
N GLY A 154 -12.27 -12.41 -27.32
CA GLY A 154 -10.91 -12.79 -26.94
C GLY A 154 -10.16 -11.73 -26.13
N GLY A 155 -10.49 -10.44 -26.32
CA GLY A 155 -9.96 -9.35 -25.48
C GLY A 155 -10.47 -9.41 -24.06
N LEU A 156 -11.69 -9.87 -23.83
CA LEU A 156 -12.29 -10.05 -22.50
C LEU A 156 -11.80 -11.33 -21.82
N ASP A 157 -11.68 -12.43 -22.59
CA ASP A 157 -11.17 -13.71 -22.09
C ASP A 157 -9.74 -13.57 -21.56
N GLY A 158 -8.89 -12.81 -22.26
CA GLY A 158 -7.54 -12.50 -21.81
C GLY A 158 -7.50 -11.80 -20.44
N TYR A 159 -8.38 -10.83 -20.21
CA TYR A 159 -8.51 -10.22 -18.88
C TYR A 159 -9.03 -11.20 -17.84
N SER A 160 -10.04 -12.00 -18.17
CA SER A 160 -10.63 -12.97 -17.24
C SER A 160 -9.59 -13.98 -16.74
N GLU A 161 -8.73 -14.46 -17.64
CA GLU A 161 -7.64 -15.38 -17.28
C GLU A 161 -6.61 -14.72 -16.36
N ALA A 162 -6.20 -13.48 -16.68
CA ALA A 162 -5.26 -12.72 -15.85
C ALA A 162 -5.85 -12.39 -14.46
N PHE A 163 -7.13 -12.03 -14.35
CA PHE A 163 -7.81 -11.80 -13.07
C PHE A 163 -7.84 -13.05 -12.20
N ALA A 164 -8.15 -14.20 -12.79
CA ALA A 164 -8.16 -15.46 -12.07
C ALA A 164 -6.76 -15.85 -11.56
N ALA A 165 -5.74 -15.64 -12.38
CA ALA A 165 -4.35 -15.86 -12.00
C ALA A 165 -3.92 -14.94 -10.84
N MET A 166 -4.20 -13.64 -10.93
CA MET A 166 -3.86 -12.67 -9.88
C MET A 166 -4.54 -13.02 -8.55
N ARG A 167 -5.80 -13.45 -8.60
CA ARG A 167 -6.50 -13.87 -7.36
C ARG A 167 -5.88 -15.10 -6.72
N LYS A 168 -5.34 -16.03 -7.50
CA LYS A 168 -4.68 -17.24 -6.98
C LYS A 168 -3.39 -16.95 -6.22
N ILE A 169 -2.65 -15.92 -6.61
CA ILE A 169 -1.37 -15.55 -5.97
C ILE A 169 -1.53 -14.50 -4.86
N SER A 170 -2.72 -13.93 -4.70
CA SER A 170 -3.00 -12.93 -3.64
C SER A 170 -2.75 -13.54 -2.26
N GLY A 171 -1.89 -12.90 -1.46
CA GLY A 171 -1.43 -13.43 -0.18
C GLY A 171 -0.40 -14.57 -0.25
N VAL A 172 0.05 -14.97 -1.45
CA VAL A 172 1.12 -15.95 -1.65
C VAL A 172 2.45 -15.24 -1.90
N VAL A 173 2.48 -14.33 -2.87
CA VAL A 173 3.64 -13.49 -3.17
C VAL A 173 3.23 -12.02 -3.19
N PRO A 174 4.07 -11.09 -2.71
CA PRO A 174 3.78 -9.67 -2.80
C PRO A 174 3.80 -9.21 -4.26
N SER A 175 2.88 -8.30 -4.60
CA SER A 175 2.74 -7.79 -5.95
C SER A 175 2.71 -6.27 -5.97
N ILE A 176 3.49 -5.67 -6.86
CA ILE A 176 3.63 -4.22 -7.05
C ILE A 176 3.20 -3.87 -8.46
N MET A 177 2.18 -3.03 -8.60
CA MET A 177 1.60 -2.64 -9.88
C MET A 177 1.94 -1.19 -10.21
N LEU A 178 2.61 -0.99 -11.32
CA LEU A 178 3.01 0.32 -11.85
C LEU A 178 2.02 0.70 -12.95
N MET A 179 1.43 1.90 -12.84
CA MET A 179 0.42 2.40 -13.75
C MET A 179 1.04 3.43 -14.70
N PHE A 180 1.44 3.00 -15.88
CA PHE A 180 2.01 3.86 -16.89
C PHE A 180 0.97 4.28 -17.93
N GLY A 181 0.98 5.55 -18.32
CA GLY A 181 0.14 6.06 -19.37
C GLY A 181 -1.35 6.03 -19.09
N TYR A 182 -2.11 5.40 -19.97
CA TYR A 182 -3.56 5.37 -19.93
C TYR A 182 -4.07 3.93 -19.76
N ASN A 183 -4.81 3.66 -18.70
CA ASN A 183 -5.34 2.33 -18.41
C ASN A 183 -6.84 2.40 -18.13
N ALA A 184 -7.64 1.68 -18.92
CA ALA A 184 -9.09 1.67 -18.78
C ALA A 184 -9.67 0.25 -18.72
N GLY A 185 -10.84 0.12 -18.11
CA GLY A 185 -11.59 -1.14 -18.02
C GLY A 185 -10.82 -2.24 -17.27
N GLY A 186 -10.61 -3.36 -17.93
CA GLY A 186 -9.81 -4.46 -17.39
C GLY A 186 -8.38 -4.05 -17.01
N GLY A 187 -7.80 -3.06 -17.73
CA GLY A 187 -6.52 -2.45 -17.41
C GLY A 187 -6.49 -1.68 -16.09
N ALA A 188 -7.65 -1.39 -15.49
CA ALA A 188 -7.75 -0.85 -14.14
C ALA A 188 -7.94 -1.95 -13.08
N TYR A 189 -8.75 -2.97 -13.36
CA TYR A 189 -9.05 -4.03 -12.40
C TYR A 189 -7.85 -4.94 -12.12
N LEU A 190 -7.14 -5.39 -13.16
CA LEU A 190 -5.99 -6.28 -12.98
C LEU A 190 -4.94 -5.70 -12.04
N PRO A 191 -4.45 -4.45 -12.24
CA PRO A 191 -3.49 -3.87 -11.30
C PRO A 191 -4.08 -3.68 -9.90
N ARG A 192 -5.37 -3.33 -9.78
CA ARG A 192 -5.97 -3.11 -8.46
C ARG A 192 -6.13 -4.40 -7.65
N GLN A 193 -6.07 -5.57 -8.28
CA GLN A 193 -5.97 -6.85 -7.56
C GLN A 193 -4.59 -7.07 -6.93
N GLY A 194 -3.56 -6.32 -7.33
CA GLY A 194 -2.25 -6.34 -6.70
C GLY A 194 -2.24 -5.69 -5.32
N ALA A 195 -1.22 -6.01 -4.53
CA ALA A 195 -1.07 -5.53 -3.15
C ALA A 195 -0.87 -4.02 -3.10
N PHE A 196 0.04 -3.50 -3.94
CA PHE A 196 0.35 -2.08 -4.03
C PHE A 196 0.22 -1.57 -5.46
N VAL A 197 -0.36 -0.37 -5.58
CA VAL A 197 -0.50 0.34 -6.85
C VAL A 197 0.26 1.66 -6.77
N ILE A 198 1.18 1.87 -7.70
CA ILE A 198 1.97 3.11 -7.83
C ILE A 198 1.56 3.79 -9.13
N GLN A 199 1.08 5.03 -9.04
CA GLN A 199 0.63 5.82 -10.17
C GLN A 199 1.52 7.07 -10.35
N PRO A 200 2.26 7.20 -11.46
CA PRO A 200 2.94 8.44 -11.81
C PRO A 200 1.96 9.60 -12.05
N GLU A 201 2.42 10.83 -11.85
CA GLU A 201 1.72 12.01 -12.37
C GLU A 201 1.58 11.91 -13.90
N ASP A 202 0.65 12.64 -14.48
CA ASP A 202 0.32 12.61 -15.91
C ASP A 202 -0.15 11.26 -16.47
N THR A 203 -0.63 10.36 -15.60
CA THR A 203 -1.23 9.09 -16.00
C THR A 203 -2.71 9.03 -15.62
N PHE A 204 -3.42 8.16 -16.31
CA PHE A 204 -4.84 7.88 -16.06
C PHE A 204 -5.06 6.39 -15.85
N PHE A 205 -5.85 6.02 -14.84
CA PHE A 205 -6.53 4.75 -14.87
C PHE A 205 -7.94 4.83 -14.28
N GLY A 206 -8.85 4.07 -14.84
CA GLY A 206 -10.24 4.13 -14.43
C GLY A 206 -11.11 3.06 -15.07
N LEU A 207 -12.36 2.96 -14.62
CA LEU A 207 -13.32 2.01 -15.17
C LEU A 207 -13.58 2.29 -16.65
N THR A 208 -13.77 3.59 -16.99
CA THR A 208 -14.00 4.06 -18.35
C THR A 208 -13.26 5.38 -18.56
N GLY A 209 -12.96 5.69 -19.83
CA GLY A 209 -12.36 6.98 -20.16
C GLY A 209 -13.39 8.13 -20.18
N PRO A 210 -12.91 9.40 -20.18
CA PRO A 210 -13.77 10.60 -20.19
C PRO A 210 -14.80 10.64 -21.35
N ASN A 211 -14.43 10.11 -22.51
CA ASN A 211 -15.35 10.07 -23.67
C ASN A 211 -16.59 9.20 -23.39
N VAL A 212 -16.41 8.04 -22.76
CA VAL A 212 -17.52 7.15 -22.42
C VAL A 212 -18.41 7.78 -21.35
N VAL A 213 -17.81 8.45 -20.37
CA VAL A 213 -18.55 9.20 -19.33
C VAL A 213 -19.40 10.31 -19.96
N ARG A 214 -18.83 11.05 -20.92
CA ARG A 214 -19.56 12.09 -21.64
C ARG A 214 -20.72 11.53 -22.46
N GLU A 215 -20.49 10.42 -23.17
CA GLU A 215 -21.56 9.79 -23.99
C GLU A 215 -22.67 9.19 -23.13
N ALA A 216 -22.33 8.55 -22.01
CA ALA A 216 -23.30 7.86 -21.15
C ALA A 216 -24.06 8.80 -20.21
N LEU A 217 -23.39 9.83 -19.67
CA LEU A 217 -23.91 10.69 -18.60
C LEU A 217 -24.02 12.17 -19.01
N GLY A 218 -23.47 12.57 -20.13
CA GLY A 218 -23.36 13.98 -20.53
C GLY A 218 -22.34 14.78 -19.70
N GLU A 219 -21.55 14.11 -18.86
CA GLU A 219 -20.56 14.75 -17.98
C GLU A 219 -19.26 15.03 -18.75
N ASN A 220 -18.83 16.29 -18.76
CA ASN A 220 -17.58 16.69 -19.38
C ASN A 220 -16.48 16.81 -18.31
N ILE A 221 -15.68 15.77 -18.18
CA ILE A 221 -14.63 15.66 -17.15
C ILE A 221 -13.27 15.38 -17.82
N SER A 222 -12.19 15.91 -17.26
CA SER A 222 -10.84 15.60 -17.73
C SER A 222 -10.38 14.21 -17.27
N ALA A 223 -9.37 13.63 -17.92
CA ALA A 223 -8.78 12.36 -17.49
C ALA A 223 -8.16 12.47 -16.09
N ASP A 224 -7.50 13.59 -15.78
CA ASP A 224 -6.89 13.83 -14.47
C ASP A 224 -7.94 13.93 -13.35
N ASP A 225 -9.05 14.62 -13.61
CA ASP A 225 -10.14 14.74 -12.64
C ASP A 225 -10.98 13.46 -12.47
N LEU A 226 -11.00 12.60 -13.49
CA LEU A 226 -11.73 11.33 -13.44
C LEU A 226 -10.93 10.21 -12.80
N GLY A 227 -9.67 10.04 -13.19
CA GLY A 227 -8.85 8.90 -12.78
C GLY A 227 -7.35 9.21 -12.68
N GLY A 228 -7.01 10.48 -12.45
CA GLY A 228 -5.64 10.87 -12.16
C GLY A 228 -5.18 10.50 -10.74
N PRO A 229 -3.88 10.58 -10.46
CA PRO A 229 -3.31 10.15 -9.19
C PRO A 229 -3.86 10.91 -7.98
N LYS A 230 -4.22 12.20 -8.14
CA LYS A 230 -4.81 13.00 -7.05
C LYS A 230 -6.20 12.53 -6.63
N VAL A 231 -6.96 11.94 -7.54
CA VAL A 231 -8.27 11.34 -7.27
C VAL A 231 -8.08 9.99 -6.58
N HIS A 232 -7.28 9.13 -7.18
CA HIS A 232 -7.11 7.76 -6.73
C HIS A 232 -6.31 7.61 -5.43
N SER A 233 -5.43 8.53 -5.12
CA SER A 233 -4.74 8.55 -3.82
C SER A 233 -5.69 8.88 -2.66
N LYS A 234 -6.71 9.69 -2.88
CA LYS A 234 -7.73 10.01 -1.86
C LYS A 234 -8.74 8.88 -1.69
N SER A 235 -9.16 8.24 -2.78
CA SER A 235 -10.10 7.11 -2.75
C SER A 235 -9.47 5.80 -2.25
N GLY A 236 -8.14 5.73 -2.13
CA GLY A 236 -7.40 4.53 -1.72
C GLY A 236 -7.27 3.48 -2.81
N VAL A 237 -7.58 3.82 -4.05
CA VAL A 237 -7.32 2.97 -5.22
C VAL A 237 -5.83 2.91 -5.52
N VAL A 238 -5.11 4.02 -5.31
CA VAL A 238 -3.65 4.12 -5.44
C VAL A 238 -3.02 4.20 -4.05
N ASP A 239 -1.93 3.48 -3.87
CA ASP A 239 -1.18 3.44 -2.62
C ASP A 239 -0.03 4.48 -2.60
N LEU A 240 0.55 4.80 -3.76
CA LEU A 240 1.67 5.72 -3.91
C LEU A 240 1.53 6.56 -5.18
N ILE A 241 1.80 7.85 -5.08
CA ILE A 241 2.00 8.74 -6.22
C ILE A 241 3.50 8.86 -6.48
N ALA A 242 3.89 8.82 -7.75
CA ALA A 242 5.27 9.09 -8.16
C ALA A 242 5.31 10.31 -9.09
N PRO A 243 6.41 11.09 -9.09
CA PRO A 243 6.51 12.28 -9.93
C PRO A 243 6.55 11.96 -11.43
N ASP A 244 7.08 10.80 -11.79
CA ASP A 244 7.24 10.32 -13.15
C ASP A 244 7.42 8.79 -13.21
N GLU A 245 7.61 8.24 -14.42
CA GLU A 245 7.85 6.80 -14.61
C GLU A 245 9.10 6.31 -13.88
N LEU A 246 10.19 7.08 -13.89
CA LEU A 246 11.43 6.73 -13.20
C LEU A 246 11.25 6.72 -11.67
N GLY A 247 10.54 7.70 -11.14
CA GLY A 247 10.15 7.77 -9.72
C GLY A 247 9.30 6.58 -9.30
N ALA A 248 8.38 6.14 -10.16
CA ALA A 248 7.55 4.95 -9.89
C ALA A 248 8.39 3.66 -9.85
N LEU A 249 9.30 3.47 -10.80
CA LEU A 249 10.21 2.32 -10.83
C LEU A 249 11.12 2.29 -9.57
N ARG A 250 11.70 3.43 -9.20
CA ARG A 250 12.51 3.56 -7.98
C ARG A 250 11.69 3.30 -6.71
N SER A 251 10.46 3.78 -6.67
CA SER A 251 9.54 3.52 -5.55
C SER A 251 9.20 2.04 -5.44
N ALA A 252 9.01 1.34 -6.56
CA ALA A 252 8.80 -0.10 -6.58
C ALA A 252 10.01 -0.87 -6.03
N MET A 253 11.23 -0.53 -6.45
CA MET A 253 12.47 -1.13 -5.94
C MET A 253 12.63 -0.87 -4.43
N ARG A 254 12.38 0.37 -3.99
CA ARG A 254 12.44 0.73 -2.57
C ARG A 254 11.39 -0.03 -1.75
N LEU A 255 10.14 -0.12 -2.23
CA LEU A 255 9.10 -0.89 -1.59
C LEU A 255 9.48 -2.37 -1.52
N LEU A 256 9.93 -2.96 -2.64
CA LEU A 256 10.41 -4.35 -2.70
C LEU A 256 11.46 -4.65 -1.64
N SER A 257 12.33 -3.69 -1.32
CA SER A 257 13.36 -3.86 -0.31
C SER A 257 12.83 -4.10 1.11
N TYR A 258 11.57 -3.79 1.39
CA TYR A 258 10.91 -4.07 2.66
C TYR A 258 10.12 -5.38 2.65
N LEU A 259 9.83 -5.95 1.47
CA LEU A 259 8.92 -7.08 1.34
C LEU A 259 9.69 -8.41 1.30
N PRO A 260 9.16 -9.48 1.90
CA PRO A 260 9.71 -10.84 1.72
C PRO A 260 9.47 -11.33 0.30
N ASP A 261 10.05 -12.49 -0.07
CA ASP A 261 9.80 -13.11 -1.35
C ASP A 261 8.39 -13.69 -1.45
N ASN A 262 7.90 -14.25 -0.36
CA ASN A 262 6.59 -14.88 -0.28
C ASN A 262 6.09 -14.96 1.17
N ASN A 263 4.92 -15.51 1.37
CA ASN A 263 4.27 -15.66 2.67
C ASN A 263 4.90 -16.72 3.61
N HIS A 264 5.90 -17.48 3.15
CA HIS A 264 6.70 -18.39 3.97
C HIS A 264 8.02 -17.78 4.42
N SER A 265 8.40 -16.64 3.84
CA SER A 265 9.67 -15.97 4.09
C SER A 265 9.50 -14.82 5.08
N THR A 266 10.57 -14.49 5.79
CA THR A 266 10.66 -13.24 6.57
C THR A 266 11.13 -12.08 5.69
N PRO A 267 10.79 -10.83 6.05
CA PRO A 267 11.34 -9.67 5.37
C PRO A 267 12.87 -9.63 5.40
N PRO A 268 13.51 -9.04 4.38
CA PRO A 268 14.97 -8.98 4.29
C PRO A 268 15.56 -8.11 5.41
N VAL A 269 16.54 -8.65 6.14
CA VAL A 269 17.29 -7.91 7.15
C VAL A 269 18.47 -7.20 6.49
N ARG A 270 18.68 -5.92 6.83
CA ARG A 270 19.85 -5.16 6.40
C ARG A 270 20.83 -4.95 7.54
N SER A 271 22.11 -5.09 7.27
CA SER A 271 23.13 -4.71 8.22
C SER A 271 23.06 -3.21 8.54
N THR A 272 23.18 -2.85 9.81
CA THR A 272 23.22 -1.47 10.27
C THR A 272 24.39 -1.29 11.23
N SER A 273 25.00 -0.12 11.20
CA SER A 273 26.00 0.29 12.19
C SER A 273 25.36 0.96 13.42
N LEU A 274 24.05 1.23 13.36
CA LEU A 274 23.33 1.84 14.48
C LEU A 274 23.05 0.79 15.56
N THR A 275 23.35 1.12 16.80
CA THR A 275 22.92 0.32 17.95
C THR A 275 21.49 0.67 18.36
N LEU A 276 20.78 -0.33 18.89
CA LEU A 276 19.48 -0.11 19.51
C LEU A 276 19.59 0.45 20.94
N ASP A 277 20.76 0.39 21.54
CA ASP A 277 20.97 0.76 22.95
C ASP A 277 21.20 2.26 23.19
N ASP A 278 21.38 3.03 22.13
CA ASP A 278 21.64 4.46 22.21
C ASP A 278 20.43 5.22 22.77
N TYR A 279 20.72 6.23 23.59
CA TYR A 279 19.75 7.23 23.97
C TYR A 279 19.52 8.20 22.80
N VAL A 280 18.24 8.42 22.46
CA VAL A 280 17.84 9.31 21.35
C VAL A 280 17.42 10.67 21.93
N GLU A 281 18.36 11.60 22.02
CA GLU A 281 18.13 12.93 22.60
C GLU A 281 17.07 13.71 21.82
N GLU A 282 17.07 13.60 20.50
CA GLU A 282 16.09 14.24 19.61
C GLU A 282 14.65 13.81 19.92
N GLU A 283 14.42 12.54 20.31
CA GLU A 283 13.12 12.06 20.76
C GLU A 283 12.67 12.81 22.02
N ALA A 284 13.54 12.90 23.01
CA ALA A 284 13.24 13.57 24.28
C ALA A 284 12.98 15.07 24.09
N ILE A 285 13.79 15.74 23.28
CA ILE A 285 13.61 17.16 22.92
C ILE A 285 12.29 17.38 22.18
N LEU A 286 11.96 16.53 21.21
CA LEU A 286 10.73 16.61 20.43
C LEU A 286 9.50 16.53 21.34
N LEU A 287 9.45 15.53 22.22
CA LEU A 287 8.33 15.33 23.12
C LEU A 287 8.23 16.45 24.15
N HIS A 288 9.36 16.87 24.74
CA HIS A 288 9.39 17.99 25.66
C HIS A 288 8.83 19.27 24.99
N LYS A 289 9.35 19.65 23.83
CA LYS A 289 8.91 20.86 23.09
C LYS A 289 7.42 20.79 22.74
N THR A 290 6.93 19.60 22.37
CA THR A 290 5.51 19.40 22.02
C THR A 290 4.61 19.59 23.23
N PHE A 291 4.91 18.92 24.35
CA PHE A 291 4.02 18.86 25.51
C PHE A 291 4.17 20.04 26.47
N THR A 292 5.22 20.82 26.36
CA THR A 292 5.41 22.07 27.11
C THR A 292 5.10 23.34 26.31
N ASN A 293 4.39 23.21 25.18
CA ASN A 293 3.99 24.35 24.38
C ASN A 293 3.19 25.35 25.25
N PRO A 294 3.57 26.63 25.32
CA PRO A 294 2.98 27.58 26.26
C PRO A 294 1.50 27.92 25.94
N VAL A 295 1.05 27.69 24.71
CA VAL A 295 -0.32 28.01 24.28
C VAL A 295 -1.24 26.81 24.40
N SER A 296 -0.81 25.65 23.94
CA SER A 296 -1.65 24.46 23.77
C SER A 296 -1.28 23.29 24.71
N GLY A 297 -0.09 23.33 25.32
CA GLY A 297 0.38 22.29 26.25
C GLY A 297 0.18 20.88 25.70
N PHE A 298 -0.40 20.01 26.50
CA PHE A 298 -0.71 18.63 26.12
C PHE A 298 -1.71 18.48 24.95
N ASN A 299 -2.43 19.54 24.58
CA ASN A 299 -3.36 19.54 23.45
C ASN A 299 -2.69 20.00 22.14
N THR A 300 -1.39 20.22 22.14
CA THR A 300 -0.63 20.56 20.93
C THR A 300 -0.81 19.51 19.86
N PRO A 301 -1.26 19.88 18.64
CA PRO A 301 -1.26 18.95 17.51
C PRO A 301 0.13 18.38 17.30
N PHE A 302 0.24 17.06 17.16
CA PHE A 302 1.51 16.37 17.08
C PHE A 302 1.61 15.52 15.81
N ASP A 303 2.57 15.83 14.96
CA ASP A 303 2.86 15.02 13.78
C ASP A 303 3.68 13.79 14.19
N MET A 304 3.02 12.64 14.31
CA MET A 304 3.62 11.38 14.73
C MET A 304 4.75 10.91 13.80
N ARG A 305 4.83 11.42 12.58
CA ARG A 305 5.92 11.10 11.65
C ARG A 305 7.27 11.60 12.15
N LEU A 306 7.30 12.72 12.87
CA LEU A 306 8.51 13.24 13.49
C LEU A 306 9.04 12.31 14.60
N PHE A 307 8.12 11.70 15.33
CA PHE A 307 8.47 10.70 16.36
C PHE A 307 8.92 9.38 15.72
N LEU A 308 8.21 8.93 14.68
CA LEU A 308 8.57 7.74 13.91
C LEU A 308 10.00 7.82 13.36
N GLN A 309 10.43 9.00 12.88
CA GLN A 309 11.80 9.22 12.41
C GLN A 309 12.87 8.92 13.48
N GLN A 310 12.55 9.15 14.76
CA GLN A 310 13.47 8.88 15.84
C GLN A 310 13.58 7.38 16.18
N LEU A 311 12.60 6.59 15.79
CA LEU A 311 12.55 5.15 16.07
C LEU A 311 13.27 4.32 15.01
N VAL A 312 13.18 4.71 13.75
CA VAL A 312 13.68 3.93 12.62
C VAL A 312 15.17 4.17 12.36
N ASP A 313 15.82 3.19 11.75
CA ASP A 313 17.21 3.29 11.34
C ASP A 313 17.41 4.45 10.35
N TYR A 314 18.37 5.33 10.66
CA TYR A 314 18.71 6.52 9.83
C TYR A 314 17.54 7.50 9.59
N GLY A 315 16.46 7.41 10.37
CA GLY A 315 15.25 8.21 10.15
C GLY A 315 14.51 7.84 8.85
N ASP A 316 14.84 6.71 8.23
CA ASP A 316 14.32 6.30 6.93
C ASP A 316 13.09 5.39 7.06
N TYR A 317 11.95 5.87 6.58
CA TYR A 317 10.72 5.10 6.48
C TYR A 317 10.02 5.33 5.14
N PHE A 318 9.14 4.41 4.76
CA PHE A 318 8.40 4.43 3.51
C PHE A 318 6.89 4.46 3.81
N GLU A 319 6.27 5.64 3.71
CA GLU A 319 4.86 5.84 4.02
C GLU A 319 3.97 5.36 2.87
N ILE A 320 2.93 4.60 3.21
CA ILE A 320 1.92 4.06 2.29
C ILE A 320 0.63 4.87 2.44
N GLN A 321 -0.02 5.23 1.33
CA GLN A 321 -1.26 6.02 1.30
C GLN A 321 -1.14 7.35 2.08
N GLN A 322 -0.05 8.06 1.88
CA GLN A 322 0.27 9.31 2.60
C GLN A 322 -0.85 10.37 2.51
N VAL A 323 -1.56 10.42 1.41
CA VAL A 323 -2.61 11.44 1.14
C VAL A 323 -3.96 11.05 1.73
N ARG A 324 -4.24 9.73 1.84
CA ARG A 324 -5.50 9.19 2.36
C ARG A 324 -5.49 9.14 3.88
N ALA A 325 -6.59 9.56 4.53
CA ALA A 325 -6.77 9.46 5.98
C ALA A 325 -5.49 9.85 6.74
N LYS A 326 -5.07 11.12 6.63
CA LYS A 326 -3.80 11.63 7.16
C LYS A 326 -3.67 11.51 8.69
N GLN A 327 -4.80 11.39 9.39
CA GLN A 327 -4.85 11.11 10.83
C GLN A 327 -4.32 9.72 11.21
N LEU A 328 -4.05 8.86 10.22
CA LEU A 328 -3.42 7.55 10.38
C LEU A 328 -2.23 7.43 9.42
N THR A 329 -1.04 7.31 9.96
CA THR A 329 0.18 7.00 9.21
C THR A 329 0.37 5.48 9.15
N THR A 330 0.60 4.94 7.95
CA THR A 330 1.01 3.56 7.71
C THR A 330 2.33 3.56 6.95
N ALA A 331 3.35 2.90 7.47
CA ALA A 331 4.69 2.96 6.88
C ALA A 331 5.50 1.70 7.13
N PHE A 332 6.43 1.41 6.23
CA PHE A 332 7.52 0.47 6.47
C PHE A 332 8.77 1.22 6.90
N GLY A 333 9.48 0.69 7.88
CA GLY A 333 10.78 1.18 8.32
C GLY A 333 11.66 0.03 8.78
N ARG A 334 12.84 0.35 9.32
CA ARG A 334 13.72 -0.65 9.93
C ARG A 334 14.10 -0.24 11.33
N MET A 335 14.24 -1.25 12.19
CA MET A 335 14.80 -1.11 13.54
C MET A 335 15.85 -2.19 13.77
N GLY A 336 17.10 -1.77 13.95
CA GLY A 336 18.22 -2.72 14.04
C GLY A 336 18.34 -3.60 12.80
N GLY A 337 18.08 -3.05 11.62
CA GLY A 337 18.10 -3.74 10.34
C GLY A 337 16.84 -4.54 10.01
N ASN A 338 15.97 -4.87 10.97
CA ASN A 338 14.75 -5.64 10.77
C ASN A 338 13.63 -4.74 10.22
N VAL A 339 12.90 -5.24 9.24
CA VAL A 339 11.73 -4.53 8.70
C VAL A 339 10.58 -4.55 9.70
N VAL A 340 9.90 -3.42 9.81
CA VAL A 340 8.74 -3.22 10.67
C VAL A 340 7.66 -2.45 9.91
N GLY A 341 6.41 -2.87 10.03
CA GLY A 341 5.24 -2.09 9.68
C GLY A 341 4.86 -1.18 10.85
N PHE A 342 4.78 0.11 10.61
CA PHE A 342 4.33 1.09 11.59
C PHE A 342 2.91 1.53 11.27
N ILE A 343 2.09 1.58 12.29
CA ILE A 343 0.75 2.14 12.23
C ILE A 343 0.59 3.14 13.37
N ALA A 344 0.35 4.40 13.04
CA ALA A 344 0.50 5.48 13.99
C ALA A 344 -0.63 6.49 13.86
N ASN A 345 -1.29 6.83 14.98
CA ASN A 345 -2.23 7.94 14.99
C ASN A 345 -1.47 9.25 14.84
N ASN A 346 -1.92 10.09 13.93
CA ASN A 346 -1.32 11.41 13.70
C ASN A 346 -2.28 12.51 14.12
N SER A 347 -2.12 13.00 15.34
CA SER A 347 -3.02 13.98 15.93
C SER A 347 -2.91 15.38 15.33
N ALA A 348 -1.92 15.64 14.47
CA ALA A 348 -1.89 16.86 13.65
C ALA A 348 -3.07 16.94 12.67
N TYR A 349 -3.74 15.81 12.41
CA TYR A 349 -4.93 15.73 11.56
C TYR A 349 -6.08 15.10 12.34
N ALA A 350 -7.23 15.75 12.36
CA ALA A 350 -8.45 15.28 13.03
C ALA A 350 -8.22 14.68 14.44
N SER A 351 -7.26 15.22 15.20
CA SER A 351 -6.88 14.75 16.55
C SER A 351 -6.50 13.26 16.61
N GLY A 352 -6.05 12.66 15.52
CA GLY A 352 -5.73 11.24 15.44
C GLY A 352 -6.94 10.31 15.50
N ASN A 353 -8.17 10.83 15.35
CA ASN A 353 -9.41 10.06 15.44
C ASN A 353 -9.50 9.03 14.31
N ILE A 354 -10.07 7.87 14.65
CA ILE A 354 -10.27 6.78 13.69
C ILE A 354 -11.64 6.95 13.03
N ASP A 355 -11.66 7.37 11.78
CA ASP A 355 -12.86 7.40 10.93
C ASP A 355 -12.96 6.16 10.03
N THR A 356 -13.98 6.14 9.18
CA THR A 356 -14.22 5.05 8.22
C THR A 356 -13.01 4.82 7.30
N GLU A 357 -12.39 5.88 6.81
CA GLU A 357 -11.26 5.78 5.88
C GLU A 357 -9.95 5.39 6.58
N ALA A 358 -9.71 5.90 7.79
CA ALA A 358 -8.59 5.47 8.63
C ALA A 358 -8.70 3.98 8.99
N SER A 359 -9.91 3.52 9.33
CA SER A 359 -10.19 2.11 9.63
C SER A 359 -9.86 1.20 8.45
N ARG A 360 -10.34 1.54 7.26
CA ARG A 360 -10.06 0.76 6.03
C ARG A 360 -8.59 0.79 5.63
N LYS A 361 -7.93 1.95 5.74
CA LYS A 361 -6.49 2.09 5.49
C LYS A 361 -5.68 1.22 6.44
N GLY A 362 -5.97 1.30 7.74
CA GLY A 362 -5.30 0.51 8.77
C GLY A 362 -5.51 -0.99 8.58
N ALA A 363 -6.75 -1.43 8.36
CA ALA A 363 -7.09 -2.84 8.17
C ALA A 363 -6.34 -3.45 6.96
N LYS A 364 -6.29 -2.72 5.83
CA LYS A 364 -5.53 -3.17 4.64
C LYS A 364 -4.06 -3.37 4.96
N PHE A 365 -3.42 -2.37 5.59
CA PHE A 365 -2.00 -2.42 5.91
C PHE A 365 -1.65 -3.52 6.91
N ILE A 366 -2.46 -3.68 7.97
CA ILE A 366 -2.29 -4.72 8.99
C ILE A 366 -2.40 -6.11 8.38
N ARG A 367 -3.44 -6.36 7.56
CA ARG A 367 -3.61 -7.64 6.88
C ARG A 367 -2.43 -7.96 5.98
N PHE A 368 -1.91 -6.97 5.26
CA PHE A 368 -0.71 -7.14 4.44
C PHE A 368 0.50 -7.54 5.29
N CYS A 369 0.76 -6.84 6.39
CA CYS A 369 1.86 -7.19 7.30
C CYS A 369 1.71 -8.62 7.84
N ASN A 370 0.49 -9.01 8.22
CA ASN A 370 0.20 -10.36 8.73
C ASN A 370 0.44 -11.45 7.69
N LEU A 371 0.01 -11.23 6.43
CA LEU A 371 0.21 -12.18 5.32
C LEU A 371 1.69 -12.41 4.99
N TYR A 372 2.51 -11.37 5.13
CA TYR A 372 3.89 -11.39 4.68
C TYR A 372 4.92 -11.34 5.84
N ASN A 373 4.53 -11.82 7.01
CA ASN A 373 5.42 -12.00 8.17
C ASN A 373 6.16 -10.72 8.60
N ILE A 374 5.55 -9.56 8.40
CA ILE A 374 6.11 -8.27 8.79
C ILE A 374 5.63 -7.92 10.20
N PRO A 375 6.50 -7.80 11.22
CA PRO A 375 6.11 -7.38 12.56
C PRO A 375 5.53 -5.98 12.54
N VAL A 376 4.61 -5.66 13.47
CA VAL A 376 3.90 -4.38 13.50
C VAL A 376 4.15 -3.65 14.82
N ILE A 377 4.44 -2.36 14.73
CA ILE A 377 4.49 -1.45 15.88
C ILE A 377 3.39 -0.40 15.76
N PHE A 378 2.56 -0.32 16.80
CA PHE A 378 1.49 0.66 16.93
C PHE A 378 2.00 1.84 17.77
N LEU A 379 1.88 3.06 17.23
CA LEU A 379 2.15 4.30 17.96
C LEU A 379 0.81 4.99 18.23
N GLU A 380 0.43 5.04 19.51
CA GLU A 380 -0.90 5.46 19.90
C GLU A 380 -0.95 6.90 20.39
N ASP A 381 -1.74 7.71 19.73
CA ASP A 381 -2.17 9.06 20.14
C ASP A 381 -3.56 9.32 19.58
N VAL A 382 -4.57 8.66 20.16
CA VAL A 382 -5.93 8.61 19.64
C VAL A 382 -6.95 9.16 20.64
N SER A 383 -7.76 10.12 20.20
CA SER A 383 -8.83 10.68 21.03
C SER A 383 -10.12 9.85 20.99
N GLY A 384 -10.24 8.91 20.08
CA GLY A 384 -11.39 8.01 19.93
C GLY A 384 -11.71 7.69 18.47
N TYR A 385 -12.81 6.98 18.26
CA TYR A 385 -13.44 6.90 16.93
C TYR A 385 -14.11 8.23 16.62
N ALA A 386 -14.10 8.62 15.34
CA ALA A 386 -14.73 9.85 14.89
C ALA A 386 -16.26 9.76 15.06
N PRO A 387 -16.88 10.62 15.89
CA PRO A 387 -18.32 10.59 16.11
C PRO A 387 -19.07 11.37 15.03
N GLY A 388 -20.37 11.15 14.93
CA GLY A 388 -21.28 11.98 14.16
C GLY A 388 -22.02 11.26 13.06
N SER A 389 -23.14 11.85 12.63
CA SER A 389 -24.07 11.25 11.67
C SER A 389 -23.46 10.98 10.29
N GLU A 390 -22.46 11.75 9.90
CA GLU A 390 -21.70 11.53 8.66
C GLU A 390 -20.92 10.21 8.72
N GLN A 391 -20.21 9.97 9.82
CA GLN A 391 -19.45 8.74 10.02
C GLN A 391 -20.35 7.52 10.19
N GLU A 392 -21.48 7.66 10.90
CA GLU A 392 -22.46 6.58 11.01
C GLU A 392 -23.04 6.20 9.64
N ARG A 393 -23.38 7.18 8.79
CA ARG A 393 -23.84 6.94 7.41
C ARG A 393 -22.75 6.36 6.51
N ALA A 394 -21.48 6.72 6.74
CA ALA A 394 -20.35 6.16 6.03
C ALA A 394 -20.01 4.72 6.47
N GLY A 395 -20.63 4.23 7.56
CA GLY A 395 -20.46 2.88 8.08
C GLY A 395 -19.24 2.71 8.99
N VAL A 396 -18.98 3.68 9.86
CA VAL A 396 -17.82 3.65 10.79
C VAL A 396 -17.81 2.40 11.67
N VAL A 397 -18.98 1.89 12.10
CA VAL A 397 -19.08 0.66 12.91
C VAL A 397 -18.56 -0.55 12.12
N GLN A 398 -18.96 -0.68 10.85
CA GLN A 398 -18.49 -1.78 9.99
C GLN A 398 -17.00 -1.65 9.71
N ALA A 399 -16.51 -0.46 9.35
CA ALA A 399 -15.10 -0.23 9.07
C ALA A 399 -14.23 -0.40 10.34
N GLY A 400 -14.72 0.05 11.50
CA GLY A 400 -14.05 -0.16 12.78
C GLY A 400 -13.96 -1.63 13.17
N ARG A 401 -15.01 -2.43 12.90
CA ARG A 401 -14.97 -3.88 13.06
C ARG A 401 -13.92 -4.50 12.14
N GLU A 402 -13.84 -4.10 10.87
CA GLU A 402 -12.83 -4.62 9.92
C GLU A 402 -11.39 -4.35 10.39
N LEU A 403 -11.16 -3.18 11.00
CA LEU A 403 -9.89 -2.84 11.62
C LEU A 403 -9.60 -3.71 12.85
N LEU A 404 -10.57 -3.86 13.74
CA LEU A 404 -10.44 -4.70 14.93
C LEU A 404 -10.16 -6.15 14.57
N ASP A 405 -10.92 -6.72 13.61
CA ASP A 405 -10.70 -8.09 13.12
C ASP A 405 -9.27 -8.24 12.58
N ALA A 406 -8.77 -7.28 11.79
CA ALA A 406 -7.42 -7.31 11.26
C ALA A 406 -6.35 -7.29 12.37
N ILE A 407 -6.60 -6.56 13.46
CA ILE A 407 -5.70 -6.50 14.63
C ILE A 407 -5.75 -7.81 15.42
N VAL A 408 -6.93 -8.34 15.69
CA VAL A 408 -7.09 -9.60 16.44
C VAL A 408 -6.46 -10.79 15.69
N ASP A 409 -6.59 -10.81 14.37
CA ASP A 409 -6.04 -11.86 13.50
C ASP A 409 -4.51 -11.81 13.33
N LEU A 410 -3.83 -10.76 13.82
CA LEU A 410 -2.37 -10.65 13.72
C LEU A 410 -1.68 -11.84 14.40
N ARG A 411 -0.77 -12.47 13.68
CA ARG A 411 0.10 -13.57 14.16
C ARG A 411 1.57 -13.17 14.23
N VAL A 412 1.92 -12.06 13.56
CA VAL A 412 3.28 -11.51 13.59
C VAL A 412 3.56 -10.83 14.94
N PRO A 413 4.82 -10.71 15.35
CA PRO A 413 5.19 -9.92 16.53
C PRO A 413 4.59 -8.52 16.46
N ARG A 414 3.94 -8.09 17.55
CA ARG A 414 3.21 -6.83 17.60
C ARG A 414 3.39 -6.09 18.94
N LEU A 415 3.82 -4.86 18.82
CA LEU A 415 4.09 -3.98 19.95
C LEU A 415 3.21 -2.74 19.89
N THR A 416 2.89 -2.18 21.06
CA THR A 416 2.22 -0.87 21.16
C THR A 416 3.04 0.05 22.04
N LEU A 417 3.19 1.30 21.62
CA LEU A 417 3.66 2.39 22.43
C LEU A 417 2.60 3.49 22.50
N ILE A 418 2.04 3.69 23.67
CA ILE A 418 1.10 4.78 23.94
C ILE A 418 1.92 6.04 24.21
N VAL A 419 1.87 6.97 23.23
CA VAL A 419 2.65 8.21 23.27
C VAL A 419 1.94 9.28 24.08
N ARG A 420 0.62 9.42 23.89
CA ARG A 420 -0.20 10.42 24.59
C ARG A 420 -1.62 9.93 24.85
N ASN A 421 -2.59 10.23 24.00
CA ASN A 421 -4.00 9.90 24.22
C ASN A 421 -4.31 8.46 23.82
N ALA A 422 -5.10 7.79 24.65
CA ALA A 422 -5.62 6.45 24.42
C ALA A 422 -7.01 6.34 25.06
N PHE A 423 -8.05 6.81 24.35
CA PHE A 423 -9.37 6.96 24.93
C PHE A 423 -10.43 6.02 24.35
N GLY A 424 -11.27 5.50 25.23
CA GLY A 424 -12.51 4.81 24.91
C GLY A 424 -12.29 3.53 24.10
N GLY A 425 -13.20 3.25 23.17
CA GLY A 425 -13.14 2.06 22.32
C GLY A 425 -11.92 2.01 21.40
N ALA A 426 -11.31 3.17 21.10
CA ALA A 426 -10.09 3.21 20.32
C ALA A 426 -8.92 2.58 21.07
N TYR A 427 -8.72 2.86 22.34
CA TYR A 427 -7.75 2.17 23.19
C TYR A 427 -7.95 0.65 23.19
N CYS A 428 -9.20 0.19 23.35
CA CYS A 428 -9.48 -1.25 23.33
C CYS A 428 -9.08 -1.91 22.00
N ALA A 429 -9.41 -1.25 20.89
CA ALA A 429 -9.20 -1.80 19.55
C ALA A 429 -7.74 -1.68 19.07
N TRP A 430 -6.97 -0.72 19.58
CA TRP A 430 -5.64 -0.35 19.06
C TRP A 430 -4.51 -1.22 19.57
N ASN A 431 -4.60 -2.53 19.32
CA ASN A 431 -3.60 -3.53 19.72
C ASN A 431 -3.29 -3.50 21.23
N SER A 432 -4.32 -3.33 22.08
CA SER A 432 -4.19 -3.49 23.52
C SER A 432 -3.77 -4.92 23.89
N TYR A 433 -3.29 -5.12 25.09
CA TYR A 433 -2.89 -6.45 25.58
C TYR A 433 -4.02 -7.48 25.41
N HIS A 434 -5.26 -7.11 25.69
CA HIS A 434 -6.42 -8.02 25.64
C HIS A 434 -6.88 -8.39 24.24
N VAL A 435 -6.54 -7.63 23.20
CA VAL A 435 -6.78 -8.02 21.80
C VAL A 435 -5.55 -8.70 21.18
N GLY A 436 -4.54 -9.00 22.01
CA GLY A 436 -3.40 -9.83 21.67
C GLY A 436 -2.07 -9.11 21.46
N GLY A 437 -1.93 -7.84 21.86
CA GLY A 437 -0.63 -7.16 21.86
C GLY A 437 0.40 -7.94 22.68
N ASP A 438 1.58 -8.26 22.11
CA ASP A 438 2.64 -9.00 22.83
C ASP A 438 3.17 -8.18 23.99
N PHE A 439 3.45 -6.90 23.77
CA PHE A 439 3.81 -5.93 24.79
C PHE A 439 3.17 -4.57 24.50
N VAL A 440 2.65 -3.94 25.54
CA VAL A 440 2.10 -2.59 25.50
C VAL A 440 2.95 -1.70 26.40
N PHE A 441 3.59 -0.71 25.82
CA PHE A 441 4.39 0.28 26.51
C PHE A 441 3.66 1.62 26.58
N ALA A 442 3.99 2.43 27.55
CA ALA A 442 3.47 3.78 27.65
C ALA A 442 4.57 4.77 28.02
N LEU A 443 4.55 5.94 27.41
CA LEU A 443 5.34 7.07 27.89
C LEU A 443 4.71 7.64 29.17
N PRO A 444 5.45 8.39 30.02
CA PRO A 444 4.89 9.11 31.16
C PRO A 444 3.77 10.10 30.77
N SER A 445 3.79 10.57 29.52
CA SER A 445 2.77 11.43 28.93
C SER A 445 1.48 10.72 28.51
N ALA A 446 1.40 9.40 28.65
CA ALA A 446 0.22 8.62 28.26
C ALA A 446 -0.98 8.98 29.13
N ARG A 447 -2.11 9.21 28.49
CA ARG A 447 -3.41 9.48 29.12
C ARG A 447 -4.38 8.38 28.68
N ILE A 448 -4.61 7.42 29.56
CA ILE A 448 -5.37 6.21 29.28
C ILE A 448 -6.67 6.26 30.10
N ALA A 449 -7.84 6.32 29.45
CA ALA A 449 -9.12 6.34 30.12
C ALA A 449 -10.30 6.01 29.21
N VAL A 450 -11.45 5.74 29.79
CA VAL A 450 -12.71 5.57 29.06
C VAL A 450 -13.08 6.84 28.28
N MET A 451 -12.80 8.01 28.86
CA MET A 451 -13.09 9.31 28.23
C MET A 451 -11.95 10.29 28.51
N GLY A 452 -11.69 11.17 27.56
CA GLY A 452 -10.78 12.31 27.76
C GLY A 452 -11.29 13.31 28.80
N PRO A 453 -10.79 14.57 28.83
CA PRO A 453 -11.11 15.55 29.89
C PRO A 453 -12.61 15.80 30.14
N ALA A 454 -13.47 15.55 29.12
CA ALA A 454 -14.94 15.63 29.28
C ALA A 454 -15.49 14.58 30.26
N GLY A 455 -14.75 13.51 30.55
CA GLY A 455 -15.17 12.45 31.48
C GLY A 455 -15.40 12.93 32.92
N ARG A 456 -14.81 14.08 33.31
CA ARG A 456 -15.02 14.71 34.64
C ARG A 456 -16.47 14.84 35.04
N GLN A 457 -17.36 15.15 34.08
CA GLN A 457 -18.81 15.32 34.33
C GLN A 457 -19.53 14.03 34.73
N PHE A 458 -18.96 12.88 34.38
CA PHE A 458 -19.52 11.57 34.74
C PHE A 458 -18.92 11.03 36.03
N VAL A 459 -17.64 11.30 36.27
CA VAL A 459 -16.92 10.83 37.48
C VAL A 459 -17.24 11.70 38.67
N TYR A 460 -17.18 13.02 38.53
CA TYR A 460 -17.48 14.01 39.59
C TYR A 460 -18.86 14.65 39.36
N LYS A 461 -19.84 13.81 39.18
CA LYS A 461 -21.20 14.23 38.76
C LYS A 461 -21.84 15.26 39.68
N ASP A 462 -21.66 15.09 40.97
CA ASP A 462 -22.29 15.98 41.95
C ASP A 462 -21.58 17.34 42.01
N GLU A 463 -20.27 17.34 42.10
CA GLU A 463 -19.45 18.56 42.03
C GLU A 463 -19.64 19.32 40.70
N PHE A 464 -19.75 18.61 39.60
CA PHE A 464 -20.02 19.21 38.28
C PHE A 464 -21.41 19.90 38.26
N ARG A 465 -22.41 19.25 38.87
CA ARG A 465 -23.75 19.80 38.98
C ARG A 465 -23.80 21.01 39.92
N GLU A 466 -23.10 20.98 41.05
CA GLU A 466 -22.97 22.09 41.96
C GLU A 466 -22.34 23.33 41.29
N ILE A 467 -21.32 23.15 40.48
CA ILE A 467 -20.72 24.26 39.72
C ILE A 467 -21.74 24.92 38.79
N LEU A 468 -22.54 24.11 38.07
CA LEU A 468 -23.57 24.63 37.16
C LEU A 468 -24.72 25.30 37.92
N GLN A 469 -25.17 24.74 39.06
CA GLN A 469 -26.19 25.32 39.92
C GLN A 469 -25.75 26.67 40.48
N LYS A 470 -24.51 26.76 40.97
CA LYS A 470 -23.93 28.00 41.45
C LYS A 470 -23.87 29.07 40.35
N TYR A 471 -23.45 28.71 39.14
CA TYR A 471 -23.46 29.63 37.99
C TYR A 471 -24.86 30.20 37.73
N GLN A 472 -25.91 29.36 37.77
CA GLN A 472 -27.29 29.80 37.58
C GLN A 472 -27.74 30.70 38.73
N GLN A 473 -27.43 30.37 39.99
CA GLN A 473 -27.75 31.20 41.16
C GLN A 473 -27.09 32.59 41.11
N ASP A 474 -25.81 32.64 40.64
CA ASP A 474 -25.09 33.90 40.47
C ASP A 474 -25.76 34.79 39.43
N LEU A 475 -26.25 34.24 38.34
CA LEU A 475 -27.04 34.97 37.32
C LEU A 475 -28.37 35.45 37.87
N ASP A 476 -29.09 34.59 38.58
CA ASP A 476 -30.42 34.91 39.16
C ASP A 476 -30.31 36.00 40.27
N SER A 477 -29.16 36.10 40.94
CA SER A 477 -28.84 37.11 41.94
C SER A 477 -28.39 38.47 41.34
N GLY A 478 -28.31 38.56 40.02
CA GLY A 478 -27.94 39.78 39.30
C GLY A 478 -26.45 39.98 39.11
N THR A 479 -25.61 38.94 39.32
CA THR A 479 -24.19 38.99 38.97
C THR A 479 -24.05 39.11 37.45
N ALA A 480 -23.11 39.95 36.99
CA ALA A 480 -22.85 40.10 35.58
C ALA A 480 -22.46 38.73 34.97
N GLU A 481 -23.02 38.39 33.80
CA GLU A 481 -22.81 37.10 33.15
C GLU A 481 -21.32 36.78 32.96
N HIS A 482 -20.51 37.77 32.60
CA HIS A 482 -19.08 37.63 32.48
C HIS A 482 -18.41 37.18 33.79
N ASP A 483 -18.75 37.78 34.92
CA ASP A 483 -18.14 37.47 36.20
C ASP A 483 -18.58 36.09 36.72
N ALA A 484 -19.88 35.76 36.56
CA ALA A 484 -20.40 34.42 36.88
C ALA A 484 -19.74 33.33 36.01
N ALA A 485 -19.51 33.60 34.71
CA ALA A 485 -18.80 32.70 33.81
C ALA A 485 -17.33 32.47 34.21
N VAL A 486 -16.62 33.51 34.64
CA VAL A 486 -15.23 33.39 35.11
C VAL A 486 -15.13 32.47 36.33
N VAL A 487 -16.07 32.58 37.28
CA VAL A 487 -16.14 31.71 38.47
C VAL A 487 -16.41 30.27 38.09
N ARG A 488 -17.42 30.03 37.23
CA ARG A 488 -17.73 28.71 36.68
C ARG A 488 -16.52 28.09 35.97
N ASP A 489 -15.91 28.80 35.04
CA ASP A 489 -14.82 28.31 34.22
C ASP A 489 -13.59 28.02 35.06
N THR A 490 -13.28 28.85 36.07
CA THR A 490 -12.23 28.58 37.05
C THR A 490 -12.47 27.29 37.83
N ALA A 491 -13.69 27.04 38.27
CA ALA A 491 -14.05 25.82 38.97
C ALA A 491 -13.98 24.59 38.03
N MET A 492 -14.46 24.73 36.80
CA MET A 492 -14.34 23.68 35.76
C MET A 492 -12.89 23.33 35.43
N VAL A 493 -11.99 24.32 35.33
CA VAL A 493 -10.56 24.09 35.14
C VAL A 493 -9.96 23.28 36.29
N LYS A 494 -10.29 23.63 37.54
CA LYS A 494 -9.86 22.88 38.72
C LYS A 494 -10.34 21.44 38.72
N LEU A 495 -11.62 21.24 38.41
CA LEU A 495 -12.23 19.90 38.33
C LEU A 495 -11.60 19.07 37.20
N THR A 496 -11.29 19.69 36.05
CA THR A 496 -10.60 19.05 34.95
C THR A 496 -9.19 18.64 35.34
N ALA A 497 -8.41 19.55 35.96
CA ALA A 497 -7.05 19.26 36.41
C ALA A 497 -7.01 18.12 37.46
N ARG A 498 -8.04 18.04 38.33
CA ARG A 498 -8.18 16.92 39.26
C ARG A 498 -8.43 15.60 38.51
N TYR A 499 -9.36 15.60 37.55
CA TYR A 499 -9.67 14.44 36.70
C TYR A 499 -8.44 13.95 35.93
N GLU A 500 -7.70 14.88 35.33
CA GLU A 500 -6.46 14.56 34.59
C GLU A 500 -5.42 13.93 35.50
N ARG A 501 -5.21 14.47 36.67
CA ARG A 501 -4.24 13.92 37.64
C ARG A 501 -4.64 12.54 38.17
N GLU A 502 -5.92 12.33 38.48
CA GLU A 502 -6.39 11.13 39.16
C GLU A 502 -6.67 9.96 38.19
N LEU A 503 -7.11 10.25 36.95
CA LEU A 503 -7.61 9.23 36.05
C LEU A 503 -7.03 9.28 34.62
N LEU A 504 -6.43 10.39 34.19
CA LEU A 504 -5.78 10.45 32.88
C LEU A 504 -4.27 10.24 32.99
N ASN A 505 -3.89 9.06 33.40
CA ASN A 505 -2.50 8.65 33.57
C ASN A 505 -2.35 7.13 33.33
N PRO A 506 -1.15 6.58 33.22
CA PRO A 506 -0.95 5.15 32.97
C PRO A 506 -0.99 4.26 34.23
N GLU A 507 -1.16 4.79 35.43
CA GLU A 507 -1.01 4.05 36.68
C GLU A 507 -2.00 2.88 36.82
N GLU A 508 -3.27 3.11 36.50
CA GLU A 508 -4.27 2.05 36.58
C GLU A 508 -4.00 0.95 35.55
N ALA A 509 -3.63 1.32 34.32
CA ALA A 509 -3.30 0.36 33.27
C ALA A 509 -2.07 -0.50 33.62
N LEU A 510 -1.07 0.09 34.31
CA LEU A 510 0.05 -0.65 34.89
C LEU A 510 -0.40 -1.61 35.99
N ARG A 511 -1.24 -1.12 36.90
CA ARG A 511 -1.74 -1.93 38.03
C ARG A 511 -2.56 -3.13 37.56
N LEU A 512 -3.31 -2.97 36.46
CA LEU A 512 -4.12 -4.02 35.82
C LEU A 512 -3.30 -4.94 34.91
N GLY A 513 -2.04 -4.60 34.60
CA GLY A 513 -1.20 -5.34 33.68
C GLY A 513 -1.54 -5.10 32.21
N SER A 514 -2.42 -4.13 31.89
CA SER A 514 -2.75 -3.75 30.50
C SER A 514 -1.61 -2.99 29.83
N VAL A 515 -0.76 -2.31 30.61
CA VAL A 515 0.51 -1.74 30.20
C VAL A 515 1.63 -2.56 30.83
N SER A 516 2.55 -3.05 30.01
CA SER A 516 3.65 -3.91 30.45
C SER A 516 4.73 -3.12 31.20
N ARG A 517 4.98 -1.87 30.76
CA ARG A 517 6.08 -1.06 31.31
C ARG A 517 5.97 0.40 30.84
N ILE A 518 6.46 1.33 31.71
CA ILE A 518 6.71 2.73 31.31
C ILE A 518 8.07 2.84 30.60
N VAL A 519 8.11 3.64 29.55
CA VAL A 519 9.31 3.95 28.77
C VAL A 519 9.58 5.44 28.88
N MET A 520 10.78 5.82 29.29
CA MET A 520 11.16 7.23 29.36
C MET A 520 11.49 7.78 27.97
N PRO A 521 11.19 9.07 27.69
CA PRO A 521 11.60 9.73 26.47
C PRO A 521 13.09 9.55 26.18
N GLY A 522 13.44 9.36 24.91
CA GLY A 522 14.81 9.03 24.46
C GLY A 522 15.17 7.55 24.55
N HIS A 523 14.34 6.73 25.16
CA HIS A 523 14.56 5.27 25.27
C HIS A 523 13.56 4.43 24.45
N SER A 524 12.65 5.05 23.70
CA SER A 524 11.61 4.32 22.96
C SER A 524 12.21 3.38 21.92
N ARG A 525 13.19 3.86 21.13
CA ARG A 525 13.91 3.05 20.15
C ARG A 525 14.57 1.83 20.80
N LYS A 526 15.27 2.01 21.91
CA LYS A 526 15.94 0.94 22.66
C LYS A 526 14.94 -0.13 23.13
N VAL A 527 13.87 0.30 23.78
CA VAL A 527 12.90 -0.63 24.37
C VAL A 527 12.13 -1.38 23.28
N LEU A 528 11.59 -0.68 22.29
CA LEU A 528 10.86 -1.29 21.20
C LEU A 528 11.76 -2.21 20.36
N GLY A 529 12.94 -1.75 19.99
CA GLY A 529 13.88 -2.50 19.15
C GLY A 529 14.39 -3.77 19.82
N ASN A 530 14.80 -3.70 21.09
CA ASN A 530 15.26 -4.88 21.82
C ASN A 530 14.14 -5.89 22.08
N THR A 531 12.91 -5.41 22.36
CA THR A 531 11.74 -6.28 22.51
C THR A 531 11.37 -6.94 21.19
N LEU A 532 11.40 -6.18 20.09
CA LEU A 532 11.20 -6.70 18.74
C LEU A 532 12.21 -7.80 18.40
N CYS A 533 13.50 -7.55 18.63
CA CYS A 533 14.56 -8.56 18.42
C CYS A 533 14.36 -9.81 19.28
N TYR A 534 13.86 -9.65 20.50
CA TYR A 534 13.50 -10.79 21.36
C TYR A 534 12.37 -11.60 20.73
N LEU A 535 11.29 -10.97 20.32
CA LEU A 535 10.14 -11.65 19.73
C LEU A 535 10.51 -12.33 18.40
N LEU A 536 11.28 -11.66 17.54
CA LEU A 536 11.70 -12.20 16.24
C LEU A 536 12.55 -13.47 16.36
N ARG A 537 13.34 -13.63 17.44
CA ARG A 537 14.10 -14.87 17.68
C ARG A 537 13.22 -16.09 17.93
N HIS A 538 11.98 -15.88 18.38
CA HIS A 538 11.02 -16.94 18.70
C HIS A 538 9.90 -17.04 17.66
N TYR A 539 9.82 -16.09 16.74
CA TYR A 539 8.81 -16.08 15.68
C TYR A 539 9.21 -17.02 14.55
N GLN A 540 8.25 -17.81 14.09
CA GLN A 540 8.41 -18.63 12.91
C GLN A 540 7.32 -18.25 11.91
N PRO A 541 7.70 -17.93 10.65
CA PRO A 541 6.75 -17.67 9.60
C PRO A 541 5.79 -18.84 9.43
N SER A 542 4.51 -18.53 9.40
CA SER A 542 3.49 -19.52 9.07
C SER A 542 2.65 -18.97 7.93
N ALA A 543 2.69 -19.62 6.76
CA ALA A 543 1.79 -19.26 5.69
C ALA A 543 0.33 -19.43 6.14
N MET A 544 -0.46 -18.40 5.93
CA MET A 544 -1.90 -18.53 6.02
C MET A 544 -2.35 -19.38 4.83
N GLY A 545 -2.99 -20.51 5.08
CA GLY A 545 -3.37 -21.48 4.04
C GLY A 545 -4.30 -20.87 2.99
N GLY A 546 -3.92 -20.99 1.71
CA GLY A 546 -4.69 -20.55 0.57
C GLY A 546 -4.65 -19.03 0.29
N PRO A 547 -5.27 -18.60 -0.83
CA PRO A 547 -5.33 -17.18 -1.19
C PRO A 547 -6.09 -16.36 -0.16
N GLN A 548 -5.49 -15.32 0.36
CA GLN A 548 -6.08 -14.40 1.33
C GLN A 548 -6.36 -13.03 0.68
N ARG A 549 -7.25 -12.25 1.28
CA ARG A 549 -7.44 -10.85 0.88
C ARG A 549 -6.33 -10.01 1.51
N GLU A 550 -5.62 -9.30 0.66
CA GLU A 550 -4.67 -8.27 1.05
C GLU A 550 -5.38 -6.97 1.48
#